data_efea9cc6a8908f60c7939627ff6165d4
#
_entry.id   efea9cc6a8908f60c7939627ff6165d4
#
_cell.length_a   1.000
_cell.length_b   1.000
_cell.length_c   1.000
_cell.angle_alpha   90.00
_cell.angle_beta   90.00
_cell.angle_gamma   90.00
#
_symmetry.space_group_name_H-M   'P 1'
#
loop_
_entity.id
_entity.type
_entity.pdbx_description
1 polymer ?
#
loop_
_entity_poly.entity_id
_entity_poly.type
_entity_poly.pdbx_seq_one_letter_code
_entity_poly.pdbx_strand_id
1 'polypeptide(L)'
;MQVTNRETCALNPGVYHARKFRIRSVELITVEEIAPREDYYLALERGNILYFPCTPFVFAEEERELLRRTGLSSSSHHKNIAYRPAEDKVTGFDPAAVPDPEQLRTAMRLYSERALAFMWKLLPRYMETGRIDFASFRPQEEEGRDLATKKRNDLLHVDAFPTRPTRGDMILRFFTNIHPSKPRVWMTSDPMGALAPRYAKDAGLSDVALHPNGGMKHRILGAFGGVEGKRSAYDRFMLGFHDYLKFNGEYQQNCAKYRFEFPPDSTWMVFTDVVPHAVLSGRYALEQTVIVSRESLAARENAPIEILQGLCGRQLA
;
A
#
# COMPACT_ATOMS: atom_id res chain seq x y z
N MET A 1 -21.89 3.99 -38.97
CA MET A 1 -21.80 3.96 -37.53
C MET A 1 -20.33 4.21 -37.19
N GLN A 2 -19.99 5.48 -36.96
CA GLN A 2 -18.59 5.92 -36.75
C GLN A 2 -18.22 5.71 -35.29
N VAL A 3 -17.18 4.92 -35.07
CA VAL A 3 -16.52 4.77 -33.78
C VAL A 3 -15.70 6.04 -33.55
N THR A 4 -16.15 6.88 -32.66
CA THR A 4 -15.44 8.08 -32.24
C THR A 4 -14.15 7.67 -31.52
N ASN A 5 -13.03 8.04 -32.11
CA ASN A 5 -11.70 8.02 -31.49
C ASN A 5 -11.76 8.76 -30.15
N ARG A 6 -11.45 8.04 -29.06
CA ARG A 6 -11.13 8.67 -27.78
C ARG A 6 -9.79 9.39 -27.94
N GLU A 7 -9.82 10.67 -27.68
CA GLU A 7 -8.64 11.50 -27.58
C GLU A 7 -7.65 10.89 -26.58
N THR A 8 -6.46 10.61 -27.08
CA THR A 8 -5.31 10.31 -26.24
C THR A 8 -5.10 11.46 -25.27
N CYS A 9 -5.06 11.12 -23.98
CA CYS A 9 -4.74 12.06 -22.90
C CYS A 9 -3.45 12.80 -23.26
N ALA A 10 -3.56 14.02 -23.77
CA ALA A 10 -2.43 14.85 -24.11
C ALA A 10 -1.71 15.24 -22.80
N LEU A 11 -0.47 14.83 -22.67
CA LEU A 11 0.41 15.16 -21.58
C LEU A 11 0.56 16.69 -21.50
N ASN A 12 -0.08 17.31 -20.53
CA ASN A 12 0.18 18.67 -20.16
C ASN A 12 1.31 18.66 -19.13
N PRO A 13 2.55 19.10 -19.45
CA PRO A 13 3.66 19.07 -18.51
C PRO A 13 3.49 20.19 -17.50
N GLY A 14 2.70 19.97 -16.49
CA GLY A 14 2.67 20.80 -15.30
C GLY A 14 4.00 20.69 -14.59
N VAL A 15 4.79 21.77 -14.62
CA VAL A 15 6.13 21.90 -14.04
C VAL A 15 6.05 21.70 -12.53
N TYR A 16 6.39 20.50 -12.07
CA TYR A 16 6.62 20.25 -10.65
C TYR A 16 8.09 20.59 -10.34
N HIS A 17 8.35 21.71 -9.69
CA HIS A 17 9.66 22.07 -9.17
C HIS A 17 10.02 21.18 -7.98
N ALA A 18 10.68 20.04 -8.24
CA ALA A 18 11.42 19.31 -7.23
C ALA A 18 12.69 20.11 -6.87
N ARG A 19 12.75 20.70 -5.68
CA ARG A 19 14.01 21.24 -5.13
C ARG A 19 14.98 20.08 -4.95
N LYS A 20 16.12 20.14 -5.67
CA LYS A 20 17.24 19.20 -5.53
C LYS A 20 17.78 19.23 -4.10
N PHE A 21 17.56 18.17 -3.35
CA PHE A 21 18.36 17.84 -2.16
C PHE A 21 18.79 16.37 -2.19
N ARG A 22 20.04 16.13 -1.79
CA ARG A 22 20.83 14.89 -1.78
C ARG A 22 20.06 13.58 -1.53
N ILE A 23 20.15 12.63 -2.51
CA ILE A 23 20.25 11.15 -2.41
C ILE A 23 19.63 10.51 -1.14
N ARG A 24 18.31 10.65 -0.93
CA ARG A 24 17.44 9.89 0.01
C ARG A 24 15.97 10.31 -0.09
N SER A 25 15.55 10.91 -1.17
CA SER A 25 14.16 11.33 -1.36
C SER A 25 13.36 10.24 -2.07
N VAL A 26 12.12 10.04 -1.66
CA VAL A 26 11.13 9.31 -2.46
C VAL A 26 10.83 10.14 -3.70
N GLU A 27 10.99 9.55 -4.88
CA GLU A 27 10.73 10.20 -6.16
C GLU A 27 9.42 9.67 -6.78
N LEU A 28 8.72 10.56 -7.48
CA LEU A 28 7.59 10.21 -8.32
C LEU A 28 8.09 9.99 -9.74
N ILE A 29 8.04 8.75 -10.21
CA ILE A 29 8.51 8.36 -11.55
C ILE A 29 7.30 8.19 -12.44
N THR A 30 7.12 9.11 -13.38
CA THR A 30 6.06 9.00 -14.39
C THR A 30 6.38 7.85 -15.35
N VAL A 31 5.45 6.91 -15.48
CA VAL A 31 5.57 5.79 -16.41
C VAL A 31 5.09 6.25 -17.78
N GLU A 32 6.02 6.37 -18.71
CA GLU A 32 5.75 6.78 -20.10
C GLU A 32 5.44 5.59 -21.00
N GLU A 33 6.07 4.44 -20.73
CA GLU A 33 5.92 3.23 -21.52
C GLU A 33 5.37 2.07 -20.67
N ILE A 34 4.26 1.47 -21.12
CA ILE A 34 3.64 0.32 -20.46
C ILE A 34 4.26 -0.97 -21.01
N ALA A 35 5.51 -1.21 -20.60
CA ALA A 35 6.27 -2.42 -20.91
C ALA A 35 7.15 -2.79 -19.69
N PRO A 36 7.58 -4.07 -19.57
CA PRO A 36 8.52 -4.47 -18.53
C PRO A 36 9.87 -3.77 -18.69
N ARG A 37 10.33 -3.12 -17.62
CA ARG A 37 11.62 -2.41 -17.59
C ARG A 37 12.31 -2.64 -16.26
N GLU A 38 13.61 -2.89 -16.28
CA GLU A 38 14.41 -3.14 -15.08
C GLU A 38 14.43 -1.93 -14.14
N ASP A 39 14.45 -0.72 -14.68
CA ASP A 39 14.43 0.52 -13.90
C ASP A 39 13.13 0.72 -13.09
N TYR A 40 12.00 0.16 -13.51
CA TYR A 40 10.75 0.18 -12.73
C TYR A 40 10.84 -0.70 -11.49
N TYR A 41 11.43 -1.90 -11.61
CA TYR A 41 11.69 -2.77 -10.46
C TYR A 41 12.61 -2.10 -9.45
N LEU A 42 13.78 -1.62 -9.93
CA LEU A 42 14.76 -0.94 -9.09
C LEU A 42 14.20 0.33 -8.44
N ALA A 43 13.35 1.08 -9.16
CA ALA A 43 12.70 2.26 -8.61
C ALA A 43 11.79 1.93 -7.44
N LEU A 44 10.88 0.96 -7.62
CA LEU A 44 9.97 0.51 -6.56
C LEU A 44 10.72 -0.05 -5.36
N GLU A 45 11.72 -0.89 -5.59
CA GLU A 45 12.51 -1.52 -4.52
C GLU A 45 13.35 -0.53 -3.71
N ARG A 46 13.75 0.60 -4.32
CA ARG A 46 14.39 1.72 -3.64
C ARG A 46 13.43 2.64 -2.89
N GLY A 47 12.13 2.38 -3.01
CA GLY A 47 11.09 3.16 -2.34
C GLY A 47 10.58 4.34 -3.16
N ASN A 48 10.76 4.35 -4.47
CA ASN A 48 10.13 5.35 -5.34
C ASN A 48 8.70 4.94 -5.70
N ILE A 49 7.93 5.89 -6.19
CA ILE A 49 6.54 5.72 -6.59
C ILE A 49 6.45 5.73 -8.11
N LEU A 50 5.95 4.66 -8.72
CA LEU A 50 5.56 4.69 -10.13
C LEU A 50 4.21 5.37 -10.27
N TYR A 51 4.16 6.37 -11.13
CA TYR A 51 3.00 7.23 -11.32
C TYR A 51 2.47 7.16 -12.75
N PHE A 52 1.15 7.07 -12.86
CA PHE A 52 0.39 7.07 -14.11
C PHE A 52 -0.59 8.23 -14.07
N PRO A 53 -0.45 9.23 -14.96
CA PRO A 53 -1.34 10.40 -14.98
C PRO A 53 -2.81 10.08 -15.20
N CYS A 54 -3.09 8.94 -15.85
CA CYS A 54 -4.44 8.42 -16.09
C CYS A 54 -4.53 6.96 -15.62
N THR A 55 -5.73 6.49 -15.32
CA THR A 55 -5.99 5.06 -15.05
C THR A 55 -5.58 4.24 -16.29
N PRO A 56 -4.63 3.28 -16.17
CA PRO A 56 -4.04 2.63 -17.35
C PRO A 56 -4.89 1.51 -17.95
N PHE A 57 -6.16 1.44 -17.61
CA PHE A 57 -7.14 0.52 -18.16
C PHE A 57 -8.53 1.16 -18.25
N VAL A 58 -9.42 0.58 -19.02
CA VAL A 58 -10.80 1.06 -19.12
C VAL A 58 -11.52 0.81 -17.78
N PHE A 59 -12.00 1.86 -17.17
CA PHE A 59 -12.82 1.83 -15.98
C PHE A 59 -14.06 2.69 -16.27
N ALA A 60 -15.21 2.02 -16.47
CA ALA A 60 -16.43 2.68 -16.92
C ALA A 60 -16.94 3.69 -15.89
N GLU A 61 -17.57 4.77 -16.35
CA GLU A 61 -18.07 5.81 -15.46
C GLU A 61 -19.22 5.27 -14.59
N GLU A 62 -20.02 4.36 -15.09
CA GLU A 62 -21.09 3.69 -14.33
C GLU A 62 -20.53 2.89 -13.15
N GLU A 63 -19.37 2.21 -13.34
CA GLU A 63 -18.69 1.49 -12.26
C GLU A 63 -18.13 2.47 -11.21
N ARG A 64 -17.57 3.59 -11.66
CA ARG A 64 -17.05 4.66 -10.79
C ARG A 64 -18.17 5.32 -9.99
N GLU A 65 -19.30 5.63 -10.63
CA GLU A 65 -20.47 6.21 -9.97
C GLU A 65 -21.07 5.26 -8.94
N LEU A 66 -21.20 3.97 -9.28
CA LEU A 66 -21.67 2.96 -8.33
C LEU A 66 -20.81 2.97 -7.07
N LEU A 67 -19.48 2.92 -7.21
CA LEU A 67 -18.55 2.95 -6.08
C LEU A 67 -18.66 4.27 -5.29
N ARG A 68 -18.74 5.40 -5.94
CA ARG A 68 -18.89 6.71 -5.27
C ARG A 68 -20.20 6.85 -4.48
N ARG A 69 -21.28 6.21 -4.95
CA ARG A 69 -22.56 6.17 -4.24
C ARG A 69 -22.58 5.15 -3.10
N THR A 70 -21.67 4.19 -3.11
CA THR A 70 -21.56 3.18 -2.07
C THR A 70 -21.02 3.81 -0.80
N GLY A 71 -21.88 4.02 0.18
CA GLY A 71 -21.51 4.50 1.51
C GLY A 71 -20.83 3.42 2.32
N LEU A 72 -19.97 3.83 3.27
CA LEU A 72 -19.61 2.93 4.37
C LEU A 72 -20.79 2.82 5.33
N SER A 73 -20.90 1.66 5.94
CA SER A 73 -21.69 1.45 7.15
C SER A 73 -21.39 2.56 8.16
N SER A 74 -22.44 3.06 8.81
CA SER A 74 -22.35 3.93 9.98
C SER A 74 -21.65 3.26 11.18
N SER A 75 -21.39 1.94 11.09
CA SER A 75 -20.61 1.23 12.10
C SER A 75 -19.14 1.63 12.01
N SER A 76 -18.60 2.14 13.10
CA SER A 76 -17.23 2.58 13.30
C SER A 76 -16.15 1.48 13.09
N HIS A 77 -16.56 0.27 12.67
CA HIS A 77 -15.69 -0.90 12.64
C HIS A 77 -14.95 -1.12 11.33
N HIS A 78 -15.47 -0.63 10.20
CA HIS A 78 -14.86 -0.85 8.89
C HIS A 78 -14.35 0.46 8.30
N LYS A 79 -13.05 0.51 7.97
CA LYS A 79 -12.43 1.66 7.30
C LYS A 79 -12.56 1.60 5.79
N ASN A 80 -12.65 0.38 5.25
CA ASN A 80 -12.57 0.10 3.82
C ASN A 80 -13.59 -0.98 3.47
N ILE A 81 -14.11 -0.90 2.26
CA ILE A 81 -14.78 -2.00 1.60
C ILE A 81 -13.68 -2.87 0.99
N ALA A 82 -13.64 -4.16 1.30
CA ALA A 82 -12.59 -5.07 0.84
C ALA A 82 -13.18 -6.18 -0.03
N TYR A 83 -12.63 -6.36 -1.22
CA TYR A 83 -12.85 -7.50 -2.09
C TYR A 83 -11.75 -8.53 -1.88
N ARG A 84 -12.13 -9.77 -1.67
CA ARG A 84 -11.27 -10.92 -1.48
C ARG A 84 -11.29 -11.79 -2.73
N PRO A 85 -10.30 -11.72 -3.61
CA PRO A 85 -10.31 -12.43 -4.89
C PRO A 85 -10.45 -13.96 -4.75
N ALA A 86 -9.79 -14.56 -3.76
CA ALA A 86 -9.84 -16.01 -3.53
C ALA A 86 -11.23 -16.54 -3.13
N GLU A 87 -12.07 -15.68 -2.55
CA GLU A 87 -13.42 -16.02 -2.08
C GLU A 87 -14.52 -15.44 -3.00
N ASP A 88 -14.16 -14.60 -3.97
CA ASP A 88 -15.04 -13.74 -4.76
C ASP A 88 -16.06 -13.01 -3.86
N LYS A 89 -15.60 -12.41 -2.77
CA LYS A 89 -16.44 -11.86 -1.73
C LYS A 89 -16.06 -10.42 -1.39
N VAL A 90 -17.08 -9.55 -1.23
CA VAL A 90 -16.93 -8.20 -0.70
C VAL A 90 -17.35 -8.16 0.77
N THR A 91 -16.61 -7.41 1.58
CA THR A 91 -16.87 -7.21 3.02
C THR A 91 -16.64 -5.75 3.41
N GLY A 92 -17.13 -5.32 4.57
CA GLY A 92 -16.85 -3.98 5.09
C GLY A 92 -17.85 -2.90 4.65
N PHE A 93 -18.92 -3.26 3.95
CA PHE A 93 -20.01 -2.36 3.60
C PHE A 93 -21.24 -2.62 4.49
N ASP A 94 -22.13 -1.64 4.54
CA ASP A 94 -23.44 -1.79 5.16
C ASP A 94 -24.43 -2.32 4.11
N PRO A 95 -25.01 -3.53 4.29
CA PRO A 95 -25.99 -4.04 3.34
C PRO A 95 -27.22 -3.13 3.18
N ALA A 96 -27.58 -2.35 4.21
CA ALA A 96 -28.70 -1.42 4.14
C ALA A 96 -28.34 -0.13 3.33
N ALA A 97 -27.05 0.20 3.23
CA ALA A 97 -26.55 1.36 2.48
C ALA A 97 -26.17 1.03 1.04
N VAL A 98 -26.20 -0.24 0.64
CA VAL A 98 -25.87 -0.71 -0.71
C VAL A 98 -27.08 -1.37 -1.33
N PRO A 99 -27.77 -0.71 -2.27
CA PRO A 99 -29.02 -1.24 -2.87
C PRO A 99 -28.81 -2.59 -3.58
N ASP A 100 -27.64 -2.81 -4.19
CA ASP A 100 -27.30 -4.04 -4.87
C ASP A 100 -25.86 -4.48 -4.54
N PRO A 101 -25.70 -5.37 -3.53
CA PRO A 101 -24.39 -5.93 -3.15
C PRO A 101 -23.68 -6.71 -4.29
N GLU A 102 -24.43 -7.29 -5.23
CA GLU A 102 -23.87 -8.03 -6.35
C GLU A 102 -23.23 -7.11 -7.39
N GLN A 103 -23.84 -5.94 -7.65
CA GLN A 103 -23.20 -4.93 -8.49
C GLN A 103 -21.93 -4.39 -7.84
N LEU A 104 -21.91 -4.16 -6.52
CA LEU A 104 -20.72 -3.76 -5.79
C LEU A 104 -19.63 -4.83 -5.90
N ARG A 105 -19.96 -6.10 -5.68
CA ARG A 105 -19.03 -7.22 -5.83
C ARG A 105 -18.46 -7.28 -7.23
N THR A 106 -19.31 -7.16 -8.24
CA THR A 106 -18.91 -7.16 -9.66
C THR A 106 -17.96 -6.00 -9.98
N ALA A 107 -18.28 -4.78 -9.55
CA ALA A 107 -17.42 -3.61 -9.79
C ALA A 107 -16.03 -3.76 -9.12
N MET A 108 -15.99 -4.25 -7.89
CA MET A 108 -14.73 -4.49 -7.17
C MET A 108 -13.91 -5.61 -7.80
N ARG A 109 -14.56 -6.69 -8.26
CA ARG A 109 -13.90 -7.78 -8.98
C ARG A 109 -13.30 -7.29 -10.29
N LEU A 110 -14.06 -6.60 -11.13
CA LEU A 110 -13.60 -6.07 -12.39
C LEU A 110 -12.43 -5.09 -12.23
N TYR A 111 -12.46 -4.24 -11.22
CA TYR A 111 -11.31 -3.40 -10.86
C TYR A 111 -10.08 -4.25 -10.53
N SER A 112 -10.23 -5.24 -9.64
CA SER A 112 -9.14 -6.13 -9.23
C SER A 112 -8.52 -6.86 -10.43
N GLU A 113 -9.35 -7.47 -11.29
CA GLU A 113 -8.92 -8.19 -12.49
C GLU A 113 -8.15 -7.28 -13.46
N ARG A 114 -8.64 -6.07 -13.72
CA ARG A 114 -7.99 -5.09 -14.61
C ARG A 114 -6.67 -4.58 -14.04
N ALA A 115 -6.64 -4.27 -12.75
CA ALA A 115 -5.42 -3.85 -12.05
C ALA A 115 -4.36 -4.96 -12.10
N LEU A 116 -4.73 -6.21 -11.80
CA LEU A 116 -3.83 -7.35 -11.87
C LEU A 116 -3.34 -7.63 -13.29
N ALA A 117 -4.21 -7.57 -14.29
CA ALA A 117 -3.82 -7.72 -15.71
C ALA A 117 -2.82 -6.64 -16.15
N PHE A 118 -3.03 -5.40 -15.68
CA PHE A 118 -2.09 -4.31 -15.92
C PHE A 118 -0.74 -4.55 -15.21
N MET A 119 -0.76 -4.97 -13.94
CA MET A 119 0.45 -5.29 -13.20
C MET A 119 1.23 -6.44 -13.84
N TRP A 120 0.55 -7.46 -14.35
CA TRP A 120 1.17 -8.55 -15.14
C TRP A 120 1.91 -8.03 -16.36
N LYS A 121 1.30 -7.08 -17.07
CA LYS A 121 1.91 -6.48 -18.26
C LYS A 121 3.14 -5.64 -17.94
N LEU A 122 3.12 -4.91 -16.83
CA LEU A 122 4.19 -3.99 -16.44
C LEU A 122 5.32 -4.67 -15.65
N LEU A 123 4.97 -5.56 -14.72
CA LEU A 123 5.87 -6.15 -13.73
C LEU A 123 5.73 -7.69 -13.67
N PRO A 124 5.89 -8.42 -14.80
CA PRO A 124 5.66 -9.87 -14.86
C PRO A 124 6.47 -10.63 -13.82
N ARG A 125 7.74 -10.28 -13.56
CA ARG A 125 8.61 -10.91 -12.56
C ARG A 125 7.98 -10.95 -11.16
N TYR A 126 7.32 -9.87 -10.75
CA TYR A 126 6.64 -9.83 -9.45
C TYR A 126 5.36 -10.67 -9.45
N MET A 127 4.68 -10.73 -10.57
CA MET A 127 3.39 -11.40 -10.66
C MET A 127 3.52 -12.93 -10.80
N GLU A 128 4.62 -13.43 -11.36
CA GLU A 128 4.89 -14.89 -11.51
C GLU A 128 4.95 -15.61 -10.16
N THR A 129 5.53 -14.98 -9.14
CA THR A 129 5.71 -15.57 -7.81
C THR A 129 4.88 -14.87 -6.73
N GLY A 130 4.23 -13.77 -7.09
CA GLY A 130 3.44 -12.96 -6.18
C GLY A 130 2.13 -13.63 -5.76
N ARG A 131 1.68 -13.32 -4.55
CA ARG A 131 0.36 -13.73 -4.05
C ARG A 131 -0.61 -12.58 -4.16
N ILE A 132 -1.73 -12.80 -4.86
CA ILE A 132 -2.81 -11.82 -4.95
C ILE A 132 -3.45 -11.69 -3.58
N ASP A 133 -3.53 -10.47 -3.08
CA ASP A 133 -4.22 -10.12 -1.84
C ASP A 133 -5.45 -9.25 -2.15
N PHE A 134 -6.01 -8.59 -1.18
CA PHE A 134 -7.27 -7.89 -1.30
C PHE A 134 -7.20 -6.68 -2.23
N ALA A 135 -8.31 -6.43 -2.95
CA ALA A 135 -8.63 -5.10 -3.43
C ALA A 135 -9.48 -4.37 -2.38
N SER A 136 -9.27 -3.07 -2.22
CA SER A 136 -10.03 -2.28 -1.24
C SER A 136 -10.51 -0.98 -1.86
N PHE A 137 -11.67 -0.53 -1.41
CA PHE A 137 -12.23 0.78 -1.73
C PHE A 137 -12.33 1.64 -0.47
N ARG A 138 -11.88 2.88 -0.54
CA ARG A 138 -11.85 3.87 0.55
C ARG A 138 -12.83 5.01 0.25
N PRO A 139 -14.12 4.87 0.61
CA PRO A 139 -15.14 5.86 0.26
C PRO A 139 -15.12 7.10 1.13
N GLN A 140 -14.49 7.08 2.30
CA GLN A 140 -14.49 8.20 3.25
C GLN A 140 -13.34 9.16 3.02
N GLU A 141 -13.58 10.44 3.37
CA GLU A 141 -12.53 11.45 3.48
C GLU A 141 -11.59 11.10 4.62
N GLU A 142 -10.29 11.27 4.40
CA GLU A 142 -9.28 11.02 5.45
C GLU A 142 -9.03 12.24 6.33
N GLU A 143 -9.19 13.45 5.78
CA GLU A 143 -8.99 14.69 6.51
C GLU A 143 -10.04 14.87 7.62
N GLY A 144 -9.58 15.29 8.79
CA GLY A 144 -10.46 15.63 9.92
C GLY A 144 -11.11 14.44 10.63
N ARG A 145 -10.68 13.20 10.38
CA ARG A 145 -11.21 12.03 11.07
C ARG A 145 -10.72 11.97 12.53
N ASP A 146 -11.67 11.88 13.46
CA ASP A 146 -11.36 11.59 14.86
C ASP A 146 -11.20 10.07 15.07
N LEU A 147 -9.97 9.61 15.06
CA LEU A 147 -9.60 8.20 15.19
C LEU A 147 -8.51 8.01 16.25
N ALA A 148 -8.59 6.90 16.99
CA ALA A 148 -7.48 6.47 17.84
C ALA A 148 -6.17 6.38 17.05
N THR A 149 -5.03 6.75 17.61
CA THR A 149 -3.71 6.85 16.96
C THR A 149 -3.36 5.65 16.08
N LYS A 150 -3.59 4.42 16.55
CA LYS A 150 -3.36 3.20 15.75
C LYS A 150 -4.18 3.15 14.45
N LYS A 151 -5.36 3.76 14.45
CA LYS A 151 -6.29 3.75 13.32
C LYS A 151 -6.10 4.94 12.38
N ARG A 152 -5.28 5.93 12.72
CA ARG A 152 -5.01 7.11 11.90
C ARG A 152 -4.17 6.75 10.70
N ASN A 153 -4.60 7.18 9.51
CA ASN A 153 -3.84 7.03 8.26
C ASN A 153 -3.04 8.29 7.92
N ASP A 154 -3.31 9.40 8.61
CA ASP A 154 -2.63 10.69 8.47
C ASP A 154 -1.32 10.78 9.28
N LEU A 155 -0.92 9.70 9.96
CA LEU A 155 0.38 9.55 10.59
C LEU A 155 1.29 8.67 9.73
N LEU A 156 2.55 9.08 9.57
CA LEU A 156 3.56 8.32 8.83
C LEU A 156 3.78 6.94 9.44
N HIS A 157 3.64 5.91 8.62
CA HIS A 157 3.83 4.51 9.02
C HIS A 157 4.22 3.66 7.81
N VAL A 158 4.83 2.52 8.03
CA VAL A 158 4.97 1.45 7.05
C VAL A 158 3.86 0.43 7.25
N ASP A 159 3.44 -0.24 6.18
CA ASP A 159 2.42 -1.28 6.30
C ASP A 159 2.94 -2.56 6.93
N ALA A 160 2.08 -3.19 7.72
CA ALA A 160 2.21 -4.54 8.23
C ALA A 160 0.81 -5.13 8.46
N PHE A 161 0.62 -6.40 8.15
CA PHE A 161 -0.70 -7.03 8.21
C PHE A 161 -0.90 -7.88 9.47
N PRO A 162 -1.81 -7.49 10.38
CA PRO A 162 -2.08 -8.27 11.59
C PRO A 162 -2.59 -9.69 11.33
N THR A 163 -3.31 -9.92 10.24
CA THR A 163 -3.97 -11.20 9.94
C THR A 163 -3.34 -11.98 8.80
N ARG A 164 -2.40 -11.38 8.06
CA ARG A 164 -1.81 -11.93 6.83
C ARG A 164 -0.29 -11.73 6.84
N PRO A 165 0.47 -12.52 7.64
CA PRO A 165 1.92 -12.38 7.74
C PRO A 165 2.57 -12.55 6.36
N THR A 166 3.54 -11.67 6.05
CA THR A 166 4.26 -11.69 4.77
C THR A 166 5.52 -12.56 4.82
N ARG A 167 6.06 -12.78 6.01
CA ARG A 167 7.29 -13.57 6.26
C ARG A 167 8.52 -13.03 5.52
N GLY A 168 8.53 -11.72 5.25
CA GLY A 168 9.61 -11.05 4.55
C GLY A 168 9.36 -10.78 3.07
N ASP A 169 8.25 -11.28 2.51
CA ASP A 169 7.75 -10.82 1.23
C ASP A 169 7.23 -9.39 1.33
N MET A 170 7.23 -8.65 0.22
CA MET A 170 6.97 -7.22 0.19
C MET A 170 5.53 -6.88 -0.21
N ILE A 171 5.01 -5.75 0.29
CA ILE A 171 3.63 -5.32 0.09
C ILE A 171 3.57 -4.29 -1.04
N LEU A 172 3.34 -4.75 -2.28
CA LEU A 172 3.11 -3.87 -3.42
C LEU A 172 1.65 -3.47 -3.48
N ARG A 173 1.39 -2.17 -3.54
CA ARG A 173 0.05 -1.63 -3.71
C ARG A 173 -0.06 -0.78 -4.96
N PHE A 174 -1.15 -0.99 -5.68
CA PHE A 174 -1.58 -0.26 -6.84
C PHE A 174 -2.82 0.54 -6.47
N PHE A 175 -2.72 1.86 -6.50
CA PHE A 175 -3.79 2.77 -6.12
C PHE A 175 -4.39 3.49 -7.31
N THR A 176 -5.69 3.79 -7.26
CA THR A 176 -6.38 4.61 -8.26
C THR A 176 -7.28 5.63 -7.55
N ASN A 177 -7.12 6.91 -7.88
CA ASN A 177 -8.01 7.96 -7.41
C ASN A 177 -9.23 8.10 -8.34
N ILE A 178 -10.40 7.67 -7.89
CA ILE A 178 -11.65 7.79 -8.67
C ILE A 178 -12.52 8.98 -8.21
N HIS A 179 -11.94 9.92 -7.46
CA HIS A 179 -12.65 11.15 -7.11
C HIS A 179 -12.88 11.99 -8.37
N PRO A 180 -14.07 12.59 -8.57
CA PRO A 180 -14.39 13.29 -9.81
C PRO A 180 -13.60 14.59 -10.00
N SER A 181 -13.09 15.22 -8.93
CA SER A 181 -12.50 16.57 -9.01
C SER A 181 -11.40 16.89 -8.00
N LYS A 182 -11.15 16.03 -6.98
CA LYS A 182 -10.16 16.32 -5.94
C LYS A 182 -8.98 15.36 -5.97
N PRO A 183 -7.76 15.84 -5.71
CA PRO A 183 -6.60 14.98 -5.55
C PRO A 183 -6.71 14.16 -4.26
N ARG A 184 -5.99 13.04 -4.24
CA ARG A 184 -5.63 12.35 -3.01
C ARG A 184 -4.24 12.80 -2.59
N VAL A 185 -4.12 13.28 -1.36
CA VAL A 185 -2.89 13.90 -0.87
C VAL A 185 -2.19 12.94 0.08
N TRP A 186 -0.93 12.64 -0.25
CA TRP A 186 -0.06 11.81 0.55
C TRP A 186 1.11 12.60 1.12
N MET A 187 1.59 12.15 2.25
CA MET A 187 2.90 12.46 2.80
C MET A 187 3.72 11.19 2.85
N THR A 188 4.98 11.23 2.44
CA THR A 188 5.94 10.13 2.61
C THR A 188 7.17 10.61 3.38
N SER A 189 8.03 9.68 3.76
CA SER A 189 9.30 9.95 4.43
C SER A 189 10.41 9.09 3.82
N ASP A 190 11.62 9.20 4.33
CA ASP A 190 12.77 8.40 3.89
C ASP A 190 12.43 6.89 3.89
N PRO A 191 12.84 6.13 2.84
CA PRO A 191 12.54 4.70 2.74
C PRO A 191 13.23 3.87 3.84
N MET A 192 12.81 2.61 3.95
CA MET A 192 13.24 1.66 4.99
C MET A 192 14.76 1.56 5.13
N GLY A 193 15.52 1.64 4.04
CA GLY A 193 16.98 1.64 4.06
C GLY A 193 17.63 2.79 4.86
N ALA A 194 16.96 3.94 4.92
CA ALA A 194 17.40 5.09 5.73
C ALA A 194 16.69 5.16 7.09
N LEU A 195 15.47 4.65 7.17
CA LEU A 195 14.62 4.67 8.35
C LEU A 195 15.07 3.64 9.41
N ALA A 196 15.27 2.38 8.98
CA ALA A 196 15.57 1.28 9.91
C ALA A 196 16.86 1.49 10.71
N PRO A 197 18.00 1.95 10.14
CA PRO A 197 19.21 2.22 10.92
C PRO A 197 19.01 3.22 12.06
N ARG A 198 18.05 4.13 11.94
CA ARG A 198 17.77 5.16 12.94
C ARG A 198 16.84 4.69 14.05
N TYR A 199 15.82 3.90 13.69
CA TYR A 199 14.70 3.67 14.59
C TYR A 199 14.45 2.20 14.94
N ALA A 200 15.02 1.23 14.20
CA ALA A 200 14.70 -0.18 14.41
C ALA A 200 15.16 -0.70 15.78
N LYS A 201 16.30 -0.21 16.30
CA LYS A 201 16.78 -0.59 17.62
C LYS A 201 15.81 -0.16 18.72
N ASP A 202 15.39 1.09 18.70
CA ASP A 202 14.47 1.66 19.69
C ASP A 202 13.05 1.09 19.55
N ALA A 203 12.69 0.64 18.34
CA ALA A 203 11.46 -0.10 18.08
C ALA A 203 11.51 -1.59 18.50
N GLY A 204 12.60 -2.04 19.13
CA GLY A 204 12.71 -3.38 19.72
C GLY A 204 13.25 -4.47 18.78
N LEU A 205 13.98 -4.13 17.70
CA LEU A 205 14.54 -5.12 16.77
C LEU A 205 15.40 -6.16 17.48
N SER A 206 16.26 -5.74 18.43
CA SER A 206 17.15 -6.65 19.17
C SER A 206 16.36 -7.68 19.97
N ASP A 207 15.28 -7.25 20.65
CA ASP A 207 14.47 -8.15 21.47
C ASP A 207 13.75 -9.19 20.62
N VAL A 208 13.18 -8.77 19.49
CA VAL A 208 12.50 -9.66 18.56
C VAL A 208 13.48 -10.66 17.92
N ALA A 209 14.70 -10.22 17.59
CA ALA A 209 15.75 -11.06 17.01
C ALA A 209 16.32 -12.09 18.01
N LEU A 210 16.36 -11.76 19.31
CA LEU A 210 16.77 -12.69 20.37
C LEU A 210 15.69 -13.73 20.70
N HIS A 211 14.42 -13.41 20.44
CA HIS A 211 13.28 -14.27 20.74
C HIS A 211 12.48 -14.61 19.46
N PRO A 212 13.06 -15.33 18.48
CA PRO A 212 12.44 -15.54 17.17
C PRO A 212 11.11 -16.31 17.24
N ASN A 213 10.88 -17.10 18.28
CA ASN A 213 9.64 -17.83 18.51
C ASN A 213 8.63 -17.08 19.39
N GLY A 214 8.92 -15.82 19.75
CA GLY A 214 8.16 -15.10 20.75
C GLY A 214 8.42 -15.61 22.16
N GLY A 215 8.15 -14.76 23.19
CA GLY A 215 8.24 -15.20 24.58
C GLY A 215 7.14 -16.22 24.94
N MET A 216 7.18 -16.74 26.18
CA MET A 216 6.28 -17.81 26.65
C MET A 216 4.77 -17.50 26.39
N LYS A 217 4.36 -16.24 26.44
CA LYS A 217 2.99 -15.79 26.12
C LYS A 217 2.61 -16.11 24.67
N HIS A 218 3.52 -15.89 23.70
CA HIS A 218 3.27 -16.19 22.28
C HIS A 218 3.22 -17.69 21.97
N ARG A 219 4.02 -18.49 22.71
CA ARG A 219 3.97 -19.96 22.57
C ARG A 219 2.64 -20.53 23.05
N ILE A 220 2.07 -20.00 24.11
CA ILE A 220 0.77 -20.43 24.64
C ILE A 220 -0.35 -20.05 23.65
N LEU A 221 -0.37 -18.82 23.13
CA LEU A 221 -1.35 -18.37 22.14
C LEU A 221 -1.22 -19.13 20.81
N GLY A 222 0.01 -19.50 20.42
CA GLY A 222 0.25 -20.32 19.22
C GLY A 222 -0.27 -21.75 19.32
N ALA A 223 -0.27 -22.35 20.51
CA ALA A 223 -0.79 -23.69 20.76
C ALA A 223 -2.31 -23.77 20.55
N PHE A 224 -3.03 -22.67 20.64
CA PHE A 224 -4.47 -22.57 20.36
C PHE A 224 -4.82 -22.21 18.91
N GLY A 225 -3.90 -22.29 17.96
CA GLY A 225 -4.16 -22.16 16.52
C GLY A 225 -4.39 -20.75 16.00
N GLY A 226 -4.11 -19.71 16.79
CA GLY A 226 -4.28 -18.30 16.39
C GLY A 226 -3.22 -17.87 15.35
N VAL A 227 -3.56 -16.85 14.55
CA VAL A 227 -2.66 -16.20 13.55
C VAL A 227 -1.34 -15.73 14.21
N GLU A 228 -1.38 -15.36 15.47
CA GLU A 228 -0.21 -14.90 16.24
C GLU A 228 0.91 -15.94 16.34
N GLY A 229 0.57 -17.23 16.46
CA GLY A 229 1.55 -18.31 16.51
C GLY A 229 2.23 -18.63 15.17
N LYS A 230 1.73 -18.06 14.08
CA LYS A 230 2.26 -18.28 12.70
C LYS A 230 3.17 -17.15 12.22
N ARG A 231 3.35 -16.09 13.03
CA ARG A 231 4.17 -14.93 12.65
C ARG A 231 5.65 -15.20 12.85
N SER A 232 6.44 -14.86 11.84
CA SER A 232 7.89 -14.81 11.95
C SER A 232 8.35 -13.69 12.90
N ALA A 233 9.63 -13.66 13.24
CA ALA A 233 10.22 -12.53 13.96
C ALA A 233 10.07 -11.23 13.16
N TYR A 234 10.26 -11.32 11.84
CA TYR A 234 10.04 -10.19 10.92
C TYR A 234 8.62 -9.62 11.04
N ASP A 235 7.58 -10.47 10.92
CA ASP A 235 6.19 -9.99 10.97
C ASP A 235 5.85 -9.32 12.32
N ARG A 236 6.38 -9.87 13.42
CA ARG A 236 6.18 -9.26 14.75
C ARG A 236 6.87 -7.91 14.85
N PHE A 237 8.10 -7.82 14.34
CA PHE A 237 8.82 -6.55 14.32
C PHE A 237 8.07 -5.51 13.49
N MET A 238 7.69 -5.83 12.25
CA MET A 238 7.02 -4.88 11.37
C MET A 238 5.68 -4.36 11.93
N LEU A 239 4.91 -5.22 12.62
CA LEU A 239 3.71 -4.78 13.34
C LEU A 239 4.04 -3.81 14.48
N GLY A 240 5.08 -4.12 15.27
CA GLY A 240 5.57 -3.22 16.31
C GLY A 240 6.11 -1.92 15.75
N PHE A 241 6.82 -1.99 14.63
CA PHE A 241 7.42 -0.84 13.96
C PHE A 241 6.37 0.10 13.35
N HIS A 242 5.31 -0.46 12.76
CA HIS A 242 4.14 0.30 12.33
C HIS A 242 3.56 1.15 13.47
N ASP A 243 3.32 0.54 14.63
CA ASP A 243 2.79 1.22 15.80
C ASP A 243 3.82 2.24 16.37
N TYR A 244 5.09 1.82 16.47
CA TYR A 244 6.18 2.67 16.97
C TYR A 244 6.28 3.98 16.20
N LEU A 245 6.27 3.91 14.85
CA LEU A 245 6.33 5.10 14.00
C LEU A 245 5.14 6.03 14.25
N LYS A 246 3.93 5.50 14.36
CA LYS A 246 2.71 6.30 14.64
C LYS A 246 2.73 6.99 15.99
N PHE A 247 3.28 6.32 17.01
CA PHE A 247 3.34 6.86 18.37
C PHE A 247 4.59 7.68 18.67
N ASN A 248 5.60 7.63 17.83
CA ASN A 248 6.83 8.39 17.98
C ASN A 248 6.64 9.85 17.53
N GLY A 249 6.32 10.74 18.48
CA GLY A 249 6.09 12.17 18.20
C GLY A 249 7.30 12.87 17.59
N GLU A 250 8.52 12.51 18.01
CA GLU A 250 9.75 13.06 17.44
C GLU A 250 9.88 12.71 15.96
N TYR A 251 9.68 11.42 15.61
CA TYR A 251 9.66 10.99 14.21
C TYR A 251 8.61 11.74 13.39
N GLN A 252 7.37 11.80 13.90
CA GLN A 252 6.28 12.48 13.19
C GLN A 252 6.55 13.97 12.95
N GLN A 253 7.27 14.64 13.84
CA GLN A 253 7.60 16.06 13.73
C GLN A 253 8.83 16.31 12.86
N ASN A 254 9.91 15.55 13.06
CA ASN A 254 11.26 15.90 12.62
C ASN A 254 11.79 15.09 11.44
N CYS A 255 11.09 14.02 10.99
CA CYS A 255 11.52 13.26 9.81
C CYS A 255 11.41 14.12 8.53
N ALA A 256 12.18 13.73 7.50
CA ALA A 256 11.99 14.26 6.17
C ALA A 256 10.57 13.98 5.68
N LYS A 257 9.95 14.93 5.01
CA LYS A 257 8.57 14.83 4.51
C LYS A 257 8.49 15.23 3.06
N TYR A 258 7.88 14.36 2.25
CA TYR A 258 7.67 14.55 0.82
C TYR A 258 6.18 14.48 0.55
N ARG A 259 5.58 15.59 0.09
CA ARG A 259 4.15 15.68 -0.17
C ARG A 259 3.89 15.40 -1.65
N PHE A 260 2.94 14.49 -1.90
CA PHE A 260 2.47 14.14 -3.24
C PHE A 260 0.97 14.37 -3.35
N GLU A 261 0.57 14.86 -4.52
CA GLU A 261 -0.84 15.00 -4.89
C GLU A 261 -1.11 14.10 -6.10
N PHE A 262 -2.06 13.20 -5.93
CA PHE A 262 -2.51 12.30 -6.97
C PHE A 262 -3.84 12.80 -7.54
N PRO A 263 -3.83 13.43 -8.73
CA PRO A 263 -5.02 14.00 -9.35
C PRO A 263 -6.17 12.99 -9.54
N PRO A 264 -7.40 13.47 -9.81
CA PRO A 264 -8.47 12.61 -10.28
C PRO A 264 -8.02 11.75 -11.45
N ASP A 265 -8.48 10.51 -11.50
CA ASP A 265 -8.18 9.50 -12.52
C ASP A 265 -6.71 9.05 -12.60
N SER A 266 -5.84 9.52 -11.72
CA SER A 266 -4.46 9.05 -11.66
C SER A 266 -4.33 7.74 -10.88
N THR A 267 -3.23 7.03 -11.17
CA THR A 267 -2.87 5.77 -10.54
C THR A 267 -1.42 5.81 -10.09
N TRP A 268 -1.08 5.11 -9.02
CA TRP A 268 0.30 4.97 -8.56
C TRP A 268 0.57 3.63 -7.92
N MET A 269 1.83 3.18 -8.00
CA MET A 269 2.31 1.95 -7.34
C MET A 269 3.47 2.25 -6.41
N VAL A 270 3.50 1.55 -5.28
CA VAL A 270 4.56 1.68 -4.27
C VAL A 270 4.60 0.45 -3.37
N PHE A 271 5.79 0.11 -2.88
CA PHE A 271 5.94 -0.82 -1.76
C PHE A 271 5.66 -0.10 -0.45
N THR A 272 4.50 -0.36 0.16
CA THR A 272 4.03 0.36 1.35
C THR A 272 4.67 -0.10 2.66
N ASP A 273 5.38 -1.21 2.65
CA ASP A 273 6.26 -1.68 3.73
C ASP A 273 7.71 -1.15 3.61
N VAL A 274 8.08 -0.58 2.45
CA VAL A 274 9.37 0.11 2.22
C VAL A 274 9.27 1.60 2.49
N VAL A 275 8.17 2.23 2.05
CA VAL A 275 7.99 3.68 2.10
C VAL A 275 7.02 4.06 3.20
N PRO A 276 7.49 4.74 4.26
CA PRO A 276 6.58 5.34 5.22
C PRO A 276 5.66 6.33 4.51
N HIS A 277 4.37 6.16 4.74
CA HIS A 277 3.35 6.97 4.08
C HIS A 277 2.24 7.36 5.05
N ALA A 278 1.60 8.47 4.74
CA ALA A 278 0.42 8.99 5.42
C ALA A 278 -0.55 9.56 4.37
N VAL A 279 -1.84 9.42 4.59
CA VAL A 279 -2.87 10.00 3.75
C VAL A 279 -3.43 11.23 4.44
N LEU A 280 -3.15 12.41 3.91
CA LEU A 280 -3.56 13.68 4.52
C LEU A 280 -5.00 14.03 4.19
N SER A 281 -5.41 13.78 2.92
CA SER A 281 -6.78 14.04 2.48
C SER A 281 -7.14 13.21 1.26
N GLY A 282 -8.42 13.16 0.96
CA GLY A 282 -9.01 12.51 -0.20
C GLY A 282 -9.85 11.30 0.15
N ARG A 283 -10.89 11.10 -0.65
CA ARG A 283 -11.84 9.98 -0.60
C ARG A 283 -11.90 9.30 -1.97
N TYR A 284 -12.63 8.20 -2.06
CA TYR A 284 -12.83 7.45 -3.31
C TYR A 284 -11.53 6.94 -3.94
N ALA A 285 -10.67 6.34 -3.13
CA ALA A 285 -9.51 5.62 -3.65
C ALA A 285 -9.75 4.12 -3.68
N LEU A 286 -9.38 3.50 -4.79
CA LEU A 286 -9.27 2.05 -4.92
C LEU A 286 -7.81 1.63 -4.73
N GLU A 287 -7.60 0.43 -4.23
CA GLU A 287 -6.28 -0.18 -4.16
C GLU A 287 -6.35 -1.68 -4.49
N GLN A 288 -5.33 -2.20 -5.15
CA GLN A 288 -5.06 -3.62 -5.30
C GLN A 288 -3.74 -3.94 -4.62
N THR A 289 -3.72 -4.98 -3.79
CA THR A 289 -2.52 -5.45 -3.10
C THR A 289 -2.01 -6.75 -3.72
N VAL A 290 -0.69 -6.83 -3.88
CA VAL A 290 0.04 -8.06 -4.24
C VAL A 290 1.18 -8.22 -3.25
N ILE A 291 1.33 -9.42 -2.70
CA ILE A 291 2.49 -9.79 -1.87
C ILE A 291 3.55 -10.35 -2.80
N VAL A 292 4.59 -9.57 -3.01
CA VAL A 292 5.70 -9.88 -3.94
C VAL A 292 6.75 -10.71 -3.21
N SER A 293 7.09 -11.87 -3.79
CA SER A 293 8.17 -12.69 -3.25
C SER A 293 9.49 -11.94 -3.30
N ARG A 294 10.24 -11.96 -2.19
CA ARG A 294 11.60 -11.39 -2.13
C ARG A 294 12.57 -12.04 -3.12
N GLU A 295 12.27 -13.26 -3.59
CA GLU A 295 13.07 -13.97 -4.58
C GLU A 295 12.96 -13.38 -5.99
N SER A 296 11.86 -12.67 -6.25
CA SER A 296 11.61 -12.00 -7.55
C SER A 296 12.16 -10.57 -7.63
N LEU A 297 12.80 -10.07 -6.57
CA LEU A 297 13.36 -8.71 -6.55
C LEU A 297 14.61 -8.60 -7.44
N ALA A 298 14.78 -7.42 -8.05
CA ALA A 298 15.96 -7.07 -8.83
C ALA A 298 17.15 -6.71 -7.92
N ALA A 299 16.87 -6.07 -6.78
CA ALA A 299 17.84 -5.65 -5.77
C ALA A 299 17.37 -6.09 -4.38
N ARG A 300 17.54 -7.38 -4.09
CA ARG A 300 17.03 -8.04 -2.89
C ARG A 300 17.48 -7.38 -1.59
N GLU A 301 18.64 -6.75 -1.58
CA GLU A 301 19.20 -6.00 -0.45
C GLU A 301 18.32 -4.82 0.00
N ASN A 302 17.40 -4.35 -0.87
CA ASN A 302 16.45 -3.28 -0.53
C ASN A 302 15.20 -3.81 0.20
N ALA A 303 15.00 -5.13 0.28
CA ALA A 303 13.88 -5.69 1.02
C ALA A 303 13.98 -5.36 2.52
N PRO A 304 12.89 -4.94 3.18
CA PRO A 304 12.91 -4.62 4.60
C PRO A 304 13.49 -5.71 5.48
N ILE A 305 13.21 -6.98 5.17
CA ILE A 305 13.76 -8.11 5.92
C ILE A 305 15.29 -8.20 5.81
N GLU A 306 15.87 -7.99 4.62
CA GLU A 306 17.33 -8.05 4.43
C GLU A 306 18.02 -6.90 5.16
N ILE A 307 17.44 -5.69 5.10
CA ILE A 307 17.92 -4.53 5.86
C ILE A 307 17.92 -4.84 7.36
N LEU A 308 16.81 -5.35 7.90
CA LEU A 308 16.67 -5.65 9.32
C LEU A 308 17.58 -6.78 9.78
N GLN A 309 17.75 -7.85 8.97
CA GLN A 309 18.68 -8.92 9.23
C GLN A 309 20.13 -8.43 9.25
N GLY A 310 20.50 -7.52 8.32
CA GLY A 310 21.81 -6.87 8.32
C GLY A 310 22.07 -6.06 9.58
N LEU A 311 21.05 -5.36 10.11
CA LEU A 311 21.16 -4.54 11.32
C LEU A 311 21.28 -5.39 12.61
N CYS A 312 20.59 -6.51 12.71
CA CYS A 312 20.60 -7.36 13.92
C CYS A 312 21.54 -8.57 13.83
N GLY A 313 22.10 -8.87 12.66
CA GLY A 313 22.99 -10.01 12.43
C GLY A 313 22.31 -11.39 12.61
N ARG A 314 20.98 -11.48 12.45
CA ARG A 314 20.19 -12.71 12.68
C ARG A 314 19.10 -12.86 11.62
N GLN A 315 18.75 -14.12 11.33
CA GLN A 315 17.59 -14.44 10.50
C GLN A 315 16.29 -14.10 11.25
N LEU A 316 15.32 -13.52 10.51
CA LEU A 316 14.04 -13.06 11.06
C LEU A 316 12.81 -13.79 10.47
N ALA A 317 12.99 -14.58 9.41
CA ALA A 317 11.96 -15.43 8.81
C ALA A 317 12.51 -16.79 8.41
#